data_8a53c06af53dcdd0b2cd6470d083f672
#
_entry.id   8a53c06af53dcdd0b2cd6470d083f672
#
_cell.length_a   1.000
_cell.length_b   1.000
_cell.length_c   1.000
_cell.angle_alpha   90.00
_cell.angle_beta   90.00
_cell.angle_gamma   90.00
#
_symmetry.space_group_name_H-M   'P 1'
#
loop_
_entity.id
_entity.type
_entity.pdbx_description
1 polymer ?
#
loop_
_entity_poly.entity_id
_entity_poly.type
_entity_poly.pdbx_seq_one_letter_code
_entity_poly.pdbx_strand_id
1 'polypeptide(L)'
;MTKAQKKKRDEKLLRAKKIKLSRKPTELNIVAFDQATICGVAYELAGTAQPKTELWDLNIKSKESQGMKWIRFEARLKKFLKKHSIQVLAYELPAGRNINPIIHSSKLIAIIEKSCVELGIEYIEFSASEIKKFATNNGNANKAKMIEYAKTLWGYDGNDDNESDALHILHLLKSKVNV
;
A
#
# COMPACT_ATOMS: atom_id res chain seq x y z
N MET A 1 23.04 0.97 27.67
CA MET A 1 21.64 1.21 27.21
C MET A 1 20.87 1.83 28.38
N THR A 2 20.31 3.03 28.19
CA THR A 2 19.56 3.72 29.24
C THR A 2 18.19 3.06 29.49
N LYS A 3 17.58 3.29 30.68
CA LYS A 3 16.22 2.80 31.00
C LYS A 3 15.19 3.19 29.91
N ALA A 4 15.32 4.40 29.33
CA ALA A 4 14.45 4.89 28.28
C ALA A 4 14.65 4.11 26.96
N GLN A 5 15.87 3.75 26.59
CA GLN A 5 16.17 2.94 25.41
C GLN A 5 15.64 1.50 25.57
N LYS A 6 15.75 0.93 26.78
CA LYS A 6 15.19 -0.39 27.09
C LYS A 6 13.66 -0.40 26.95
N LYS A 7 12.99 0.60 27.54
CA LYS A 7 11.51 0.75 27.44
C LYS A 7 11.04 0.86 25.99
N LYS A 8 11.69 1.70 25.16
CA LYS A 8 11.37 1.83 23.72
C LYS A 8 11.58 0.51 22.96
N ARG A 9 12.62 -0.25 23.30
CA ARG A 9 12.88 -1.57 22.68
C ARG A 9 11.81 -2.58 23.04
N ASP A 10 11.41 -2.62 24.30
CA ASP A 10 10.41 -3.55 24.81
C ASP A 10 9.01 -3.21 24.25
N GLU A 11 8.66 -1.93 24.13
CA GLU A 11 7.45 -1.47 23.43
C GLU A 11 7.47 -1.83 21.93
N LYS A 12 8.62 -1.68 21.26
CA LYS A 12 8.80 -2.09 19.86
C LYS A 12 8.60 -3.61 19.68
N LEU A 13 9.18 -4.41 20.58
CA LEU A 13 9.05 -5.88 20.59
C LEU A 13 7.62 -6.33 20.88
N LEU A 14 6.94 -5.69 21.83
CA LEU A 14 5.56 -6.00 22.19
C LEU A 14 4.61 -5.69 21.03
N ARG A 15 4.85 -4.57 20.32
CA ARG A 15 4.10 -4.18 19.14
C ARG A 15 4.35 -5.14 17.98
N ALA A 16 5.60 -5.50 17.69
CA ALA A 16 5.96 -6.48 16.68
C ALA A 16 5.29 -7.84 16.95
N LYS A 17 5.21 -8.24 18.23
CA LYS A 17 4.51 -9.46 18.66
C LYS A 17 2.99 -9.36 18.48
N LYS A 18 2.37 -8.21 18.80
CA LYS A 18 0.95 -7.94 18.58
C LYS A 18 0.58 -7.96 17.09
N ILE A 19 1.41 -7.31 16.25
CA ILE A 19 1.21 -7.27 14.80
C ILE A 19 1.44 -8.67 14.19
N LYS A 20 2.39 -9.44 14.71
CA LYS A 20 2.63 -10.83 14.29
C LYS A 20 1.47 -11.77 14.65
N LEU A 21 0.79 -11.51 15.76
CA LEU A 21 -0.43 -12.23 16.17
C LEU A 21 -1.66 -11.82 15.35
N SER A 22 -1.68 -10.62 14.76
CA SER A 22 -2.74 -10.17 13.84
C SER A 22 -2.56 -10.69 12.38
N ARG A 23 -1.55 -11.52 12.12
CA ARG A 23 -1.29 -12.17 10.82
C ARG A 23 -2.18 -13.41 10.60
N LYS A 24 -3.43 -13.35 11.00
CA LYS A 24 -4.38 -14.34 10.50
C LYS A 24 -4.52 -14.15 8.99
N PRO A 25 -4.57 -15.23 8.19
CA PRO A 25 -4.94 -15.11 6.79
C PRO A 25 -6.23 -14.32 6.67
N THR A 26 -6.30 -13.39 5.72
CA THR A 26 -7.57 -12.73 5.43
C THR A 26 -8.53 -13.70 4.78
N GLU A 27 -9.83 -13.54 5.03
CA GLU A 27 -10.88 -14.26 4.29
C GLU A 27 -11.23 -13.55 2.97
N LEU A 28 -10.67 -12.37 2.75
CA LEU A 28 -10.90 -11.51 1.59
C LEU A 28 -9.68 -11.45 0.68
N ASN A 29 -9.91 -11.31 -0.62
CA ASN A 29 -8.89 -10.94 -1.57
C ASN A 29 -8.74 -9.42 -1.54
N ILE A 30 -7.62 -8.94 -1.04
CA ILE A 30 -7.38 -7.51 -0.83
C ILE A 30 -6.15 -7.03 -1.59
N VAL A 31 -6.16 -5.75 -1.99
CA VAL A 31 -5.03 -5.11 -2.66
C VAL A 31 -4.84 -3.68 -2.17
N ALA A 32 -3.61 -3.21 -2.16
CA ALA A 32 -3.24 -1.84 -1.86
C ALA A 32 -2.35 -1.27 -2.97
N PHE A 33 -2.53 0.00 -3.26
CA PHE A 33 -1.77 0.76 -4.24
C PHE A 33 -1.09 1.97 -3.59
N ASP A 34 0.22 2.08 -3.81
CA ASP A 34 0.94 3.34 -3.74
C ASP A 34 1.03 3.88 -5.18
N GLN A 35 0.05 4.73 -5.54
CA GLN A 35 -0.15 5.15 -6.92
C GLN A 35 0.78 6.29 -7.33
N ALA A 36 1.82 5.94 -8.06
CA ALA A 36 2.82 6.83 -8.65
C ALA A 36 3.14 6.44 -10.11
N THR A 37 4.11 7.08 -10.73
CA THR A 37 4.60 6.68 -12.06
C THR A 37 5.22 5.27 -12.03
N ILE A 38 5.95 4.96 -10.97
CA ILE A 38 6.29 3.59 -10.60
C ILE A 38 5.36 3.25 -9.44
N CYS A 39 4.32 2.52 -9.75
CA CYS A 39 3.25 2.25 -8.79
C CYS A 39 3.58 0.99 -7.99
N GLY A 40 3.63 1.12 -6.67
CA GLY A 40 3.73 -0.01 -5.77
C GLY A 40 2.37 -0.71 -5.64
N VAL A 41 2.37 -2.03 -5.70
CA VAL A 41 1.16 -2.85 -5.52
C VAL A 41 1.46 -3.94 -4.50
N ALA A 42 0.65 -4.05 -3.48
CA ALA A 42 0.71 -5.15 -2.53
C ALA A 42 -0.66 -5.82 -2.43
N TYR A 43 -0.71 -7.15 -2.41
CA TYR A 43 -1.98 -7.88 -2.35
C TYR A 43 -1.87 -9.17 -1.56
N GLU A 44 -2.97 -9.57 -0.96
CA GLU A 44 -3.12 -10.83 -0.23
C GLU A 44 -4.42 -11.50 -0.67
N LEU A 45 -4.33 -12.78 -1.01
CA LEU A 45 -5.50 -13.56 -1.40
C LEU A 45 -6.01 -14.39 -0.22
N ALA A 46 -7.30 -14.63 -0.19
CA ALA A 46 -7.95 -15.40 0.85
C ALA A 46 -7.23 -16.73 1.11
N GLY A 47 -6.99 -17.03 2.38
CA GLY A 47 -6.28 -18.23 2.80
C GLY A 47 -4.77 -18.20 2.63
N THR A 48 -4.18 -17.16 2.03
CA THR A 48 -2.71 -17.03 1.95
C THR A 48 -2.17 -16.34 3.20
N ALA A 49 -1.01 -16.79 3.68
CA ALA A 49 -0.37 -16.23 4.87
C ALA A 49 0.65 -15.12 4.56
N GLN A 50 0.97 -14.91 3.30
CA GLN A 50 2.00 -13.97 2.87
C GLN A 50 1.46 -13.07 1.75
N PRO A 51 1.53 -11.74 1.92
CA PRO A 51 1.25 -10.81 0.84
C PRO A 51 2.31 -10.92 -0.26
N LYS A 52 1.94 -10.54 -1.47
CA LYS A 52 2.82 -10.37 -2.61
C LYS A 52 2.93 -8.89 -2.95
N THR A 53 4.09 -8.49 -3.48
CA THR A 53 4.32 -7.14 -3.99
C THR A 53 4.67 -7.16 -5.47
N GLU A 54 4.34 -6.11 -6.18
CA GLU A 54 4.68 -5.88 -7.58
C GLU A 54 4.96 -4.40 -7.81
N LEU A 55 5.83 -4.09 -8.77
CA LEU A 55 5.99 -2.75 -9.30
C LEU A 55 5.31 -2.64 -10.67
N TRP A 56 4.49 -1.62 -10.83
CA TRP A 56 3.89 -1.31 -12.12
C TRP A 56 4.51 -0.05 -12.69
N ASP A 57 5.36 -0.22 -13.69
CA ASP A 57 5.92 0.90 -14.45
C ASP A 57 4.86 1.47 -15.41
N LEU A 58 4.49 2.72 -15.16
CA LEU A 58 3.50 3.47 -15.93
C LEU A 58 4.17 4.52 -16.85
N ASN A 59 5.49 4.47 -17.03
CA ASN A 59 6.16 5.34 -17.97
C ASN A 59 5.63 5.15 -19.39
N ILE A 60 5.55 6.27 -20.12
CA ILE A 60 5.18 6.29 -21.53
C ILE A 60 6.43 6.33 -22.40
N LYS A 61 6.33 5.76 -23.60
CA LYS A 61 7.40 5.85 -24.57
C LYS A 61 7.50 7.28 -25.14
N SER A 62 8.69 7.65 -25.60
CA SER A 62 8.88 8.87 -26.38
C SER A 62 7.87 8.93 -27.54
N LYS A 63 7.19 10.04 -27.72
CA LYS A 63 6.12 10.28 -28.72
C LYS A 63 4.72 9.73 -28.36
N GLU A 64 4.51 9.08 -27.23
CA GLU A 64 3.18 8.71 -26.78
C GLU A 64 2.51 9.87 -26.02
N SER A 65 1.18 10.00 -26.17
CA SER A 65 0.42 10.95 -25.38
C SER A 65 0.30 10.52 -23.93
N GLN A 66 0.16 11.48 -23.00
CA GLN A 66 -0.08 11.19 -21.60
C GLN A 66 -1.35 10.33 -21.37
N GLY A 67 -2.35 10.45 -22.24
CA GLY A 67 -3.56 9.65 -22.19
C GLY A 67 -3.31 8.14 -22.29
N MET A 68 -2.25 7.73 -23.00
CA MET A 68 -1.91 6.30 -23.11
C MET A 68 -1.51 5.68 -21.77
N LYS A 69 -0.92 6.46 -20.85
CA LYS A 69 -0.62 6.02 -19.49
C LYS A 69 -1.90 5.59 -18.76
N TRP A 70 -2.93 6.42 -18.85
CA TRP A 70 -4.20 6.20 -18.16
C TRP A 70 -4.96 5.00 -18.74
N ILE A 71 -4.98 4.86 -20.06
CA ILE A 71 -5.60 3.71 -20.75
C ILE A 71 -4.91 2.39 -20.33
N ARG A 72 -3.58 2.36 -20.33
CA ARG A 72 -2.81 1.17 -19.93
C ARG A 72 -3.00 0.84 -18.46
N PHE A 73 -2.99 1.85 -17.60
CA PHE A 73 -3.22 1.66 -16.18
C PHE A 73 -4.61 1.08 -15.93
N GLU A 74 -5.66 1.67 -16.49
CA GLU A 74 -7.04 1.16 -16.35
C GLU A 74 -7.18 -0.29 -16.84
N ALA A 75 -6.62 -0.59 -18.01
CA ALA A 75 -6.68 -1.93 -18.58
C ALA A 75 -5.95 -2.96 -17.68
N ARG A 76 -4.74 -2.62 -17.19
CA ARG A 76 -3.97 -3.47 -16.29
C ARG A 76 -4.69 -3.65 -14.96
N LEU A 77 -5.20 -2.57 -14.38
CA LEU A 77 -5.95 -2.57 -13.12
C LEU A 77 -7.16 -3.49 -13.20
N LYS A 78 -8.05 -3.28 -14.18
CA LYS A 78 -9.25 -4.10 -14.34
C LYS A 78 -8.93 -5.58 -14.56
N LYS A 79 -7.90 -5.87 -15.36
CA LYS A 79 -7.43 -7.24 -15.57
C LYS A 79 -6.94 -7.87 -14.26
N PHE A 80 -6.18 -7.12 -13.47
CA PHE A 80 -5.65 -7.56 -12.18
C PHE A 80 -6.77 -7.82 -11.17
N LEU A 81 -7.69 -6.85 -11.00
CA LEU A 81 -8.80 -6.93 -10.06
C LEU A 81 -9.70 -8.15 -10.36
N LYS A 82 -10.02 -8.39 -11.63
CA LYS A 82 -10.81 -9.57 -12.07
C LYS A 82 -10.04 -10.87 -11.87
N LYS A 83 -8.77 -10.93 -12.30
CA LYS A 83 -7.93 -12.14 -12.22
C LYS A 83 -7.82 -12.65 -10.79
N HIS A 84 -7.68 -11.75 -9.83
CA HIS A 84 -7.49 -12.08 -8.43
C HIS A 84 -8.78 -12.03 -7.61
N SER A 85 -9.94 -11.77 -8.25
CA SER A 85 -11.25 -11.65 -7.60
C SER A 85 -11.18 -10.73 -6.37
N ILE A 86 -10.54 -9.56 -6.54
CA ILE A 86 -10.34 -8.59 -5.46
C ILE A 86 -11.69 -8.09 -4.95
N GLN A 87 -11.85 -8.03 -3.65
CA GLN A 87 -13.06 -7.60 -2.96
C GLN A 87 -12.92 -6.22 -2.32
N VAL A 88 -11.72 -5.91 -1.81
CA VAL A 88 -11.44 -4.61 -1.20
C VAL A 88 -10.09 -4.08 -1.69
N LEU A 89 -10.06 -2.80 -2.03
CA LEU A 89 -8.88 -2.08 -2.48
C LEU A 89 -8.59 -0.91 -1.56
N ALA A 90 -7.30 -0.63 -1.27
CA ALA A 90 -6.91 0.58 -0.56
C ALA A 90 -5.85 1.36 -1.33
N TYR A 91 -5.81 2.67 -1.11
CA TYR A 91 -4.80 3.56 -1.67
C TYR A 91 -4.46 4.71 -0.71
N GLU A 92 -3.32 5.37 -0.97
CA GLU A 92 -2.92 6.57 -0.22
C GLU A 92 -3.51 7.84 -0.84
N LEU A 93 -4.06 8.72 -0.01
CA LEU A 93 -4.45 10.07 -0.44
C LEU A 93 -3.21 10.92 -0.76
N PRO A 94 -3.19 11.59 -1.92
CA PRO A 94 -2.06 12.43 -2.29
C PRO A 94 -1.94 13.62 -1.33
N ALA A 95 -0.72 13.83 -0.83
CA ALA A 95 -0.43 14.91 0.09
C ALA A 95 0.89 15.61 -0.26
N GLY A 96 1.05 16.83 0.22
CA GLY A 96 2.29 17.59 0.04
C GLY A 96 2.06 18.98 -0.55
N ARG A 97 3.18 19.67 -0.86
CA ARG A 97 3.16 21.04 -1.41
C ARG A 97 3.39 21.08 -2.91
N ASN A 98 3.89 20.00 -3.51
CA ASN A 98 4.16 19.94 -4.93
C ASN A 98 2.90 19.48 -5.69
N ILE A 99 2.35 20.37 -6.51
CA ILE A 99 1.09 20.13 -7.20
C ILE A 99 1.17 19.04 -8.28
N ASN A 100 2.29 18.90 -8.96
CA ASN A 100 2.41 17.95 -10.09
C ASN A 100 2.24 16.47 -9.66
N PRO A 101 2.92 15.99 -8.61
CA PRO A 101 2.65 14.64 -8.06
C PRO A 101 1.22 14.47 -7.60
N ILE A 102 0.61 15.51 -6.97
CA ILE A 102 -0.79 15.46 -6.52
C ILE A 102 -1.73 15.27 -7.70
N ILE A 103 -1.60 16.08 -8.76
CA ILE A 103 -2.43 15.95 -9.97
C ILE A 103 -2.26 14.58 -10.61
N HIS A 104 -1.02 14.07 -10.69
CA HIS A 104 -0.74 12.76 -11.28
C HIS A 104 -1.43 11.64 -10.47
N SER A 105 -1.22 11.63 -9.16
CA SER A 105 -1.80 10.64 -8.25
C SER A 105 -3.33 10.70 -8.25
N SER A 106 -3.92 11.91 -8.25
CA SER A 106 -5.39 12.10 -8.30
C SER A 106 -6.01 11.51 -9.58
N LYS A 107 -5.32 11.60 -10.73
CA LYS A 107 -5.78 10.96 -11.97
C LYS A 107 -5.79 9.43 -11.87
N LEU A 108 -4.79 8.84 -11.23
CA LEU A 108 -4.74 7.40 -10.99
C LEU A 108 -5.85 6.97 -10.01
N ILE A 109 -6.07 7.75 -8.95
CA ILE A 109 -7.14 7.51 -7.98
C ILE A 109 -8.51 7.50 -8.67
N ALA A 110 -8.80 8.50 -9.51
CA ALA A 110 -10.08 8.55 -10.24
C ALA A 110 -10.30 7.29 -11.12
N ILE A 111 -9.25 6.73 -11.69
CA ILE A 111 -9.31 5.47 -12.45
C ILE A 111 -9.54 4.27 -11.52
N ILE A 112 -8.89 4.26 -10.36
CA ILE A 112 -9.06 3.22 -9.33
C ILE A 112 -10.53 3.20 -8.88
N GLU A 113 -11.04 4.33 -8.41
CA GLU A 113 -12.41 4.47 -7.91
C GLU A 113 -13.45 4.08 -8.95
N LYS A 114 -13.33 4.64 -10.18
CA LYS A 114 -14.19 4.27 -11.31
C LYS A 114 -14.19 2.77 -11.55
N SER A 115 -13.00 2.16 -11.58
CA SER A 115 -12.86 0.71 -11.83
C SER A 115 -13.45 -0.12 -10.69
N CYS A 116 -13.32 0.32 -9.45
CA CYS A 116 -13.92 -0.34 -8.29
C CYS A 116 -15.45 -0.29 -8.36
N VAL A 117 -16.03 0.88 -8.65
CA VAL A 117 -17.49 1.03 -8.82
C VAL A 117 -18.01 0.14 -9.93
N GLU A 118 -17.37 0.12 -11.11
CA GLU A 118 -17.77 -0.71 -12.25
C GLU A 118 -17.68 -2.22 -11.96
N LEU A 119 -16.83 -2.63 -11.04
CA LEU A 119 -16.60 -4.04 -10.69
C LEU A 119 -17.27 -4.46 -9.38
N GLY A 120 -17.93 -3.55 -8.67
CA GLY A 120 -18.55 -3.82 -7.37
C GLY A 120 -17.53 -4.12 -6.27
N ILE A 121 -16.34 -3.47 -6.31
CA ILE A 121 -15.26 -3.64 -5.35
C ILE A 121 -15.31 -2.49 -4.33
N GLU A 122 -15.22 -2.79 -3.06
CA GLU A 122 -15.09 -1.78 -2.02
C GLU A 122 -13.71 -1.13 -2.06
N TYR A 123 -13.62 0.17 -1.77
CA TYR A 123 -12.33 0.85 -1.67
C TYR A 123 -12.25 1.77 -0.45
N ILE A 124 -11.04 1.89 0.09
CA ILE A 124 -10.74 2.67 1.29
C ILE A 124 -9.51 3.53 1.02
N GLU A 125 -9.58 4.78 1.40
CA GLU A 125 -8.49 5.73 1.33
C GLU A 125 -7.80 5.89 2.69
N PHE A 126 -6.48 6.09 2.68
CA PHE A 126 -5.71 6.38 3.87
C PHE A 126 -4.82 7.59 3.67
N SER A 127 -4.68 8.43 4.69
CA SER A 127 -3.69 9.51 4.67
C SER A 127 -2.28 8.98 4.93
N ALA A 128 -1.27 9.65 4.37
CA ALA A 128 0.14 9.36 4.62
C ALA A 128 0.48 9.31 6.12
N SER A 129 -0.13 10.18 6.92
CA SER A 129 0.07 10.23 8.36
C SER A 129 -0.47 8.98 9.08
N GLU A 130 -1.64 8.48 8.67
CA GLU A 130 -2.22 7.24 9.21
C GLU A 130 -1.35 6.03 8.90
N ILE A 131 -0.92 5.90 7.63
CA ILE A 131 -0.05 4.82 7.18
C ILE A 131 1.24 4.81 8.00
N LYS A 132 1.93 5.96 8.09
CA LYS A 132 3.17 6.10 8.86
C LYS A 132 2.98 5.84 10.35
N LYS A 133 1.90 6.37 10.94
CA LYS A 133 1.58 6.14 12.35
C LYS A 133 1.27 4.66 12.63
N PHE A 134 0.54 4.00 11.75
CA PHE A 134 0.28 2.58 11.85
C PHE A 134 1.58 1.76 11.78
N ALA A 135 2.43 2.02 10.79
CA ALA A 135 3.69 1.31 10.61
C ALA A 135 4.69 1.55 11.74
N THR A 136 4.93 2.81 12.12
CA THR A 136 6.09 3.21 12.93
C THR A 136 5.76 3.87 14.27
N ASN A 137 4.50 4.10 14.60
CA ASN A 137 4.03 4.96 15.68
C ASN A 137 4.41 6.45 15.52
N ASN A 138 4.88 6.85 14.33
CA ASN A 138 5.28 8.21 14.05
C ASN A 138 4.76 8.64 12.68
N GLY A 139 3.78 9.55 12.63
CA GLY A 139 3.19 10.05 11.39
C GLY A 139 4.16 10.80 10.46
N ASN A 140 5.36 11.15 10.96
CA ASN A 140 6.42 11.84 10.21
C ASN A 140 7.62 10.92 9.89
N ALA A 141 7.45 9.59 9.89
CA ALA A 141 8.51 8.66 9.55
C ALA A 141 9.05 8.92 8.13
N ASN A 142 10.37 8.83 7.97
CA ASN A 142 11.02 8.96 6.68
C ASN A 142 11.04 7.62 5.92
N LYS A 143 11.36 7.65 4.61
CA LYS A 143 11.39 6.47 3.73
C LYS A 143 12.27 5.34 4.26
N ALA A 144 13.49 5.63 4.71
CA ALA A 144 14.39 4.60 5.25
C ALA A 144 13.77 3.84 6.43
N LYS A 145 13.07 4.58 7.32
CA LYS A 145 12.32 3.98 8.42
C LYS A 145 11.15 3.12 7.94
N MET A 146 10.42 3.56 6.93
CA MET A 146 9.31 2.79 6.37
C MET A 146 9.80 1.45 5.83
N ILE A 147 10.88 1.43 5.03
CA ILE A 147 11.49 0.19 4.54
C ILE A 147 11.98 -0.70 5.70
N GLU A 148 12.68 -0.14 6.70
CA GLU A 148 13.12 -0.89 7.89
C GLU A 148 11.95 -1.58 8.60
N TYR A 149 10.83 -0.86 8.75
CA TYR A 149 9.65 -1.41 9.40
C TYR A 149 8.91 -2.42 8.53
N ALA A 150 8.88 -2.26 7.19
CA ALA A 150 8.35 -3.27 6.29
C ALA A 150 9.11 -4.60 6.43
N LYS A 151 10.45 -4.54 6.48
CA LYS A 151 11.29 -5.73 6.73
C LYS A 151 11.03 -6.36 8.09
N THR A 152 10.98 -5.54 9.14
CA THR A 152 10.86 -6.02 10.53
C THR A 152 9.47 -6.56 10.84
N LEU A 153 8.41 -5.91 10.34
CA LEU A 153 7.03 -6.23 10.70
C LEU A 153 6.39 -7.20 9.72
N TRP A 154 6.66 -7.04 8.42
CA TRP A 154 5.97 -7.76 7.36
C TRP A 154 6.83 -8.82 6.68
N GLY A 155 8.14 -8.87 6.99
CA GLY A 155 9.07 -9.81 6.35
C GLY A 155 9.38 -9.44 4.90
N TYR A 156 9.26 -8.15 4.55
CA TYR A 156 9.66 -7.63 3.25
C TYR A 156 11.16 -7.83 3.05
N ASP A 157 11.57 -8.42 1.94
CA ASP A 157 12.97 -8.71 1.62
C ASP A 157 13.58 -7.75 0.58
N GLY A 158 12.74 -6.93 -0.06
CA GLY A 158 13.14 -5.92 -1.05
C GLY A 158 13.73 -4.64 -0.44
N ASN A 159 13.99 -3.65 -1.29
CA ASN A 159 14.51 -2.33 -0.93
C ASN A 159 13.76 -1.18 -1.62
N ASP A 160 12.71 -1.47 -2.38
CA ASP A 160 11.93 -0.47 -3.09
C ASP A 160 10.94 0.22 -2.13
N ASP A 161 10.88 1.54 -2.19
CA ASP A 161 10.01 2.31 -1.31
C ASP A 161 8.53 2.23 -1.71
N ASN A 162 8.22 2.15 -3.01
CA ASN A 162 6.83 2.04 -3.47
C ASN A 162 6.21 0.68 -3.08
N GLU A 163 6.98 -0.42 -3.21
CA GLU A 163 6.53 -1.74 -2.71
C GLU A 163 6.34 -1.73 -1.19
N SER A 164 7.29 -1.12 -0.47
CA SER A 164 7.23 -0.98 0.99
C SER A 164 6.01 -0.18 1.43
N ASP A 165 5.73 0.93 0.76
CA ASP A 165 4.59 1.80 1.09
C ASP A 165 3.26 1.10 0.76
N ALA A 166 3.14 0.44 -0.39
CA ALA A 166 1.98 -0.40 -0.73
C ALA A 166 1.75 -1.51 0.31
N LEU A 167 2.82 -2.13 0.81
CA LEU A 167 2.73 -3.17 1.83
C LEU A 167 2.23 -2.63 3.18
N HIS A 168 2.64 -1.41 3.57
CA HIS A 168 2.11 -0.75 4.76
C HIS A 168 0.62 -0.40 4.61
N ILE A 169 0.20 0.08 3.44
CA ILE A 169 -1.21 0.34 3.14
C ILE A 169 -2.02 -0.96 3.23
N LEU A 170 -1.53 -2.06 2.67
CA LEU A 170 -2.18 -3.36 2.72
C LEU A 170 -2.39 -3.85 4.17
N HIS A 171 -1.36 -3.74 5.01
CA HIS A 171 -1.47 -4.17 6.41
C HIS A 171 -2.37 -3.25 7.24
N LEU A 172 -2.44 -1.95 6.91
CA LEU A 172 -3.40 -1.04 7.50
C LEU A 172 -4.83 -1.43 7.07
N LEU A 173 -5.06 -1.68 5.78
CA LEU A 173 -6.34 -2.19 5.27
C LEU A 173 -6.76 -3.47 6.00
N LYS A 174 -5.86 -4.45 6.06
CA LYS A 174 -6.09 -5.72 6.76
C LYS A 174 -6.51 -5.52 8.23
N SER A 175 -5.94 -4.53 8.91
CA SER A 175 -6.32 -4.20 10.29
C SER A 175 -7.73 -3.61 10.41
N LYS A 176 -8.32 -3.13 9.31
CA LYS A 176 -9.66 -2.53 9.27
C LYS A 176 -10.74 -3.54 8.88
N VAL A 177 -10.42 -4.48 7.98
CA VAL A 177 -11.40 -5.45 7.45
C VAL A 177 -11.45 -6.77 8.23
N ASN A 178 -10.46 -7.06 9.07
CA ASN A 178 -10.43 -8.25 9.95
C ASN A 178 -10.83 -7.92 11.40
N VAL A 179 -11.76 -7.01 11.58
CA VAL A 179 -12.32 -6.66 12.90
C VAL A 179 -13.56 -7.50 13.19
#